data_b2375e8c3a2d38afd51d8d48b9450f8e
#
_entry.id   b2375e8c3a2d38afd51d8d48b9450f8e
#
_cell.length_a   1.000
_cell.length_b   1.000
_cell.length_c   1.000
_cell.angle_alpha   90.00
_cell.angle_beta   90.00
_cell.angle_gamma   90.00
#
_symmetry.space_group_name_H-M   'P 1'
#
loop_
_entity.id
_entity.type
_entity.pdbx_description
1 polymer ?
#
loop_
_entity_poly.entity_id
_entity_poly.type
_entity_poly.pdbx_seq_one_letter_code
_entity_poly.pdbx_strand_id
1 'polypeptide(L)'
;MNAYDKIYLDDAMSNLAVMLDYGSATYGDPETFFNRFLVSDISKQFAMGNPRYLSGMSGIELAERVVEETGRMPLNAEYKTFGRSATYWAGWALAYLQWYTGYAFEKIRDWGVDIGYILSLYPTYHEADITKFIETATLMMDEFKDRSRNSLKRQRESAGLTQQELARRSGVKLRMIQAYEQNYQDISKAEVGSVIKLAKALSCSVEDLLA
;
A
#
# COMPACT_ATOMS: atom_id res chain seq x y z
N MET A 1 16.26 4.41 -4.80
CA MET A 1 16.28 5.83 -5.29
C MET A 1 15.07 6.49 -4.67
N ASN A 2 15.22 7.62 -3.99
CA ASN A 2 14.11 8.31 -3.34
C ASN A 2 13.11 8.84 -4.37
N ALA A 3 11.84 8.98 -3.98
CA ALA A 3 10.75 9.36 -4.91
C ALA A 3 10.96 10.76 -5.54
N TYR A 4 11.51 11.70 -4.78
CA TYR A 4 11.76 13.08 -5.19
C TYR A 4 12.92 13.70 -4.41
N ASP A 5 13.33 14.92 -4.76
CA ASP A 5 14.43 15.62 -4.11
C ASP A 5 14.13 15.85 -2.61
N LYS A 6 15.14 15.64 -1.78
CA LYS A 6 15.05 15.79 -0.32
C LYS A 6 14.61 17.19 0.13
N ILE A 7 14.83 18.20 -0.69
CA ILE A 7 14.43 19.59 -0.39
C ILE A 7 12.91 19.72 -0.13
N TYR A 8 12.10 18.83 -0.71
CA TYR A 8 10.64 18.82 -0.53
C TYR A 8 10.18 17.93 0.62
N LEU A 9 11.08 17.14 1.24
CA LEU A 9 10.68 16.08 2.16
C LEU A 9 9.94 16.61 3.40
N ASP A 10 10.46 17.65 4.04
CA ASP A 10 9.87 18.19 5.28
C ASP A 10 8.48 18.78 5.03
N ASP A 11 8.30 19.48 3.90
CA ASP A 11 7.00 20.01 3.49
C ASP A 11 6.03 18.86 3.15
N ALA A 12 6.48 17.89 2.39
CA ALA A 12 5.67 16.73 2.02
C ALA A 12 5.20 15.94 3.25
N MET A 13 6.09 15.70 4.21
CA MET A 13 5.75 15.04 5.48
C MET A 13 4.72 15.84 6.27
N SER A 14 4.93 17.15 6.40
CA SER A 14 4.01 18.04 7.13
C SER A 14 2.64 18.13 6.43
N ASN A 15 2.63 18.27 5.11
CA ASN A 15 1.40 18.39 4.34
C ASN A 15 0.58 17.10 4.33
N LEU A 16 1.22 15.93 4.16
CA LEU A 16 0.51 14.64 4.24
C LEU A 16 -0.01 14.37 5.65
N ALA A 17 0.75 14.76 6.69
CA ALA A 17 0.33 14.68 8.08
C ALA A 17 -0.95 15.49 8.34
N VAL A 18 -0.93 16.76 7.96
CA VAL A 18 -2.10 17.66 8.12
C VAL A 18 -3.27 17.17 7.27
N MET A 19 -3.02 16.73 6.04
CA MET A 19 -4.06 16.22 5.15
C MET A 19 -4.82 15.04 5.77
N LEU A 20 -4.10 14.03 6.28
CA LEU A 20 -4.72 12.86 6.90
C LEU A 20 -5.41 13.21 8.21
N ASP A 21 -4.79 14.04 9.04
CA ASP A 21 -5.35 14.43 10.33
C ASP A 21 -6.64 15.26 10.17
N TYR A 22 -6.58 16.30 9.35
CA TYR A 22 -7.74 17.15 9.05
C TYR A 22 -8.83 16.38 8.31
N GLY A 23 -8.45 15.62 7.27
CA GLY A 23 -9.40 14.87 6.46
C GLY A 23 -10.14 13.80 7.26
N SER A 24 -9.42 13.07 8.12
CA SER A 24 -10.02 12.06 9.00
C SER A 24 -10.95 12.67 10.05
N ALA A 25 -10.54 13.76 10.67
CA ALA A 25 -11.35 14.42 11.69
C ALA A 25 -12.61 15.10 11.10
N THR A 26 -12.49 15.63 9.88
CA THR A 26 -13.56 16.44 9.26
C THR A 26 -14.51 15.61 8.41
N TYR A 27 -14.00 14.61 7.69
CA TYR A 27 -14.73 13.90 6.63
C TYR A 27 -14.91 12.40 6.89
N GLY A 28 -14.55 11.87 8.05
CA GLY A 28 -14.74 10.46 8.38
C GLY A 28 -13.72 9.95 9.38
N ASP A 29 -13.39 8.67 9.27
CA ASP A 29 -12.31 8.03 10.02
C ASP A 29 -11.03 7.94 9.15
N PRO A 30 -9.87 7.61 9.75
CA PRO A 30 -8.60 7.55 9.02
C PRO A 30 -8.62 6.58 7.84
N GLU A 31 -9.28 5.44 7.95
CA GLU A 31 -9.32 4.42 6.90
C GLU A 31 -10.18 4.89 5.71
N THR A 32 -11.37 5.40 6.00
CA THR A 32 -12.28 5.95 4.98
C THR A 32 -11.62 7.08 4.21
N PHE A 33 -11.00 8.04 4.91
CA PHE A 33 -10.35 9.16 4.25
C PHE A 33 -9.12 8.72 3.46
N PHE A 34 -8.30 7.83 4.02
CA PHE A 34 -7.11 7.30 3.34
C PHE A 34 -7.49 6.55 2.05
N ASN A 35 -8.53 5.74 2.06
CA ASN A 35 -9.00 5.04 0.87
C ASN A 35 -9.44 6.03 -0.23
N ARG A 36 -10.03 7.17 0.12
CA ARG A 36 -10.34 8.23 -0.83
C ARG A 36 -9.10 8.92 -1.38
N PHE A 37 -8.13 9.22 -0.52
CA PHE A 37 -6.84 9.72 -0.96
C PHE A 37 -6.19 8.79 -1.99
N LEU A 38 -6.19 7.48 -1.76
CA LEU A 38 -5.59 6.50 -2.66
C LEU A 38 -6.19 6.52 -4.07
N VAL A 39 -7.49 6.71 -4.21
CA VAL A 39 -8.17 6.73 -5.52
C VAL A 39 -8.13 8.09 -6.21
N SER A 40 -7.73 9.16 -5.51
CA SER A 40 -7.62 10.52 -6.04
C SER A 40 -6.40 10.68 -6.96
N ASP A 41 -6.43 11.68 -7.85
CA ASP A 41 -5.25 12.06 -8.62
C ASP A 41 -4.15 12.64 -7.71
N ILE A 42 -4.53 13.23 -6.58
CA ILE A 42 -3.62 13.83 -5.61
C ILE A 42 -2.59 12.81 -5.12
N SER A 43 -3.00 11.57 -4.80
CA SER A 43 -2.08 10.53 -4.34
C SER A 43 -1.02 10.20 -5.39
N LYS A 44 -1.40 10.18 -6.66
CA LYS A 44 -0.50 9.92 -7.79
C LYS A 44 0.48 11.07 -8.00
N GLN A 45 -0.04 12.31 -8.01
CA GLN A 45 0.78 13.52 -8.17
C GLN A 45 1.78 13.68 -7.03
N PHE A 46 1.34 13.41 -5.81
CA PHE A 46 2.20 13.44 -4.63
C PHE A 46 3.30 12.38 -4.73
N ALA A 47 2.96 11.14 -5.06
CA ALA A 47 3.91 10.04 -5.20
C ALA A 47 4.92 10.27 -6.34
N MET A 48 4.53 10.94 -7.42
CA MET A 48 5.42 11.33 -8.53
C MET A 48 6.33 12.52 -8.19
N GLY A 49 6.19 13.11 -7.02
CA GLY A 49 7.04 14.23 -6.59
C GLY A 49 6.67 15.56 -7.22
N ASN A 50 5.41 15.77 -7.61
CA ASN A 50 4.96 17.04 -8.16
C ASN A 50 5.05 18.16 -7.09
N PRO A 51 5.91 19.19 -7.27
CA PRO A 51 6.16 20.24 -6.26
C PRO A 51 4.90 20.97 -5.80
N ARG A 52 3.90 21.10 -6.68
CA ARG A 52 2.63 21.73 -6.35
C ARG A 52 1.92 21.02 -5.20
N TYR A 53 1.99 19.69 -5.16
CA TYR A 53 1.31 18.86 -4.15
C TYR A 53 2.22 18.57 -2.95
N LEU A 54 3.54 18.61 -3.12
CA LEU A 54 4.47 18.41 -2.01
C LEU A 54 4.57 19.63 -1.10
N SER A 55 4.72 20.85 -1.70
CA SER A 55 5.00 22.07 -0.96
C SER A 55 4.17 23.30 -1.41
N GLY A 56 3.52 23.21 -2.58
CA GLY A 56 2.76 24.33 -3.15
C GLY A 56 1.30 24.43 -2.66
N MET A 57 0.83 23.47 -1.86
CA MET A 57 -0.51 23.44 -1.24
C MET A 57 -0.39 23.03 0.22
N SER A 58 -1.24 23.59 1.07
CA SER A 58 -1.36 23.13 2.45
C SER A 58 -2.01 21.75 2.56
N GLY A 59 -1.79 21.03 3.67
CA GLY A 59 -2.44 19.75 3.91
C GLY A 59 -3.98 19.86 3.95
N ILE A 60 -4.53 20.98 4.42
CA ILE A 60 -5.99 21.23 4.40
C ILE A 60 -6.49 21.34 2.97
N GLU A 61 -5.82 22.13 2.11
CA GLU A 61 -6.19 22.24 0.69
C GLU A 61 -6.09 20.89 -0.04
N LEU A 62 -5.09 20.08 0.31
CA LEU A 62 -4.99 18.72 -0.23
C LEU A 62 -6.18 17.85 0.18
N ALA A 63 -6.60 17.91 1.45
CA ALA A 63 -7.75 17.15 1.94
C ALA A 63 -9.06 17.58 1.27
N GLU A 64 -9.27 18.89 1.12
CA GLU A 64 -10.46 19.42 0.43
C GLU A 64 -10.51 18.96 -1.03
N ARG A 65 -9.38 18.96 -1.73
CA ARG A 65 -9.30 18.46 -3.11
C ARG A 65 -9.56 16.97 -3.21
N VAL A 66 -9.07 16.16 -2.27
CA VAL A 66 -9.42 14.73 -2.21
C VAL A 66 -10.93 14.55 -2.16
N VAL A 67 -11.62 15.34 -1.35
CA VAL A 67 -13.09 15.29 -1.21
C VAL A 67 -13.79 15.82 -2.47
N GLU A 68 -13.27 16.88 -3.08
CA GLU A 68 -13.82 17.40 -4.35
C GLU A 68 -13.75 16.35 -5.46
N GLU A 69 -12.61 15.64 -5.60
CA GLU A 69 -12.41 14.64 -6.64
C GLU A 69 -13.20 13.34 -6.40
N THR A 70 -13.32 12.92 -5.15
CA THR A 70 -13.89 11.61 -4.79
C THR A 70 -15.35 11.65 -4.34
N GLY A 71 -15.95 12.82 -4.33
CA GLY A 71 -17.34 13.08 -3.94
C GLY A 71 -17.45 13.63 -2.53
N ARG A 72 -18.49 14.47 -2.31
CA ARG A 72 -18.73 15.13 -1.04
C ARG A 72 -18.96 14.13 0.09
N MET A 73 -18.44 14.45 1.24
CA MET A 73 -18.65 13.75 2.49
C MET A 73 -19.40 14.65 3.48
N PRO A 74 -20.21 14.07 4.39
CA PRO A 74 -20.76 14.85 5.48
C PRO A 74 -19.64 15.37 6.38
N LEU A 75 -19.75 16.62 6.82
CA LEU A 75 -18.85 17.19 7.82
C LEU A 75 -19.16 16.56 9.18
N ASN A 76 -18.16 16.02 9.86
CA ASN A 76 -18.34 15.36 11.15
C ASN A 76 -18.24 16.32 12.35
N ALA A 77 -17.29 17.24 12.34
CA ALA A 77 -17.10 18.18 13.45
C ALA A 77 -16.16 19.32 13.05
N GLU A 78 -16.10 20.37 13.89
CA GLU A 78 -15.04 21.36 13.77
C GLU A 78 -13.68 20.72 14.08
N TYR A 79 -12.77 20.79 13.10
CA TYR A 79 -11.38 20.37 13.29
C TYR A 79 -10.71 21.26 14.34
N LYS A 80 -10.28 20.66 15.43
CA LYS A 80 -9.53 21.32 16.50
C LYS A 80 -8.15 20.70 16.58
N THR A 81 -7.13 21.45 16.20
CA THR A 81 -5.73 21.07 16.39
C THR A 81 -5.33 21.20 17.86
N PHE A 82 -5.36 20.12 18.60
CA PHE A 82 -4.79 20.02 19.94
C PHE A 82 -3.56 19.10 19.91
N GLY A 83 -2.44 19.60 19.40
CA GLY A 83 -1.20 18.83 19.33
C GLY A 83 -1.13 17.88 18.12
N ARG A 84 -0.08 17.09 18.06
CA ARG A 84 0.13 16.09 17.00
C ARG A 84 -0.59 14.79 17.37
N SER A 85 -1.69 14.50 16.68
CA SER A 85 -2.46 13.28 16.86
C SER A 85 -1.74 12.03 16.32
N ALA A 86 -2.24 10.84 16.63
CA ALA A 86 -1.76 9.60 16.03
C ALA A 86 -1.95 9.62 14.50
N THR A 87 -3.03 10.20 14.01
CA THR A 87 -3.30 10.33 12.57
C THR A 87 -2.35 11.31 11.90
N TYR A 88 -2.02 12.41 12.57
CA TYR A 88 -0.97 13.32 12.11
C TYR A 88 0.38 12.60 11.96
N TRP A 89 0.79 11.86 13.00
CA TRP A 89 2.03 11.09 12.95
C TRP A 89 2.00 10.03 11.83
N ALA A 90 0.86 9.35 11.65
CA ALA A 90 0.73 8.34 10.60
C ALA A 90 0.92 8.94 9.21
N GLY A 91 0.35 10.11 8.92
CA GLY A 91 0.57 10.81 7.66
C GLY A 91 2.02 11.25 7.46
N TRP A 92 2.64 11.76 8.53
CA TRP A 92 4.03 12.17 8.55
C TRP A 92 4.97 10.99 8.25
N ALA A 93 4.77 9.86 8.92
CA ALA A 93 5.56 8.64 8.74
C ALA A 93 5.33 8.00 7.35
N LEU A 94 4.08 8.00 6.85
CA LEU A 94 3.74 7.48 5.53
C LEU A 94 4.40 8.29 4.41
N ALA A 95 4.46 9.62 4.52
CA ALA A 95 5.16 10.46 3.54
C ALA A 95 6.66 10.13 3.47
N TYR A 96 7.29 9.93 4.63
CA TYR A 96 8.69 9.50 4.67
C TYR A 96 8.88 8.12 4.04
N LEU A 97 8.02 7.16 4.38
CA LEU A 97 8.06 5.80 3.80
C LEU A 97 7.91 5.83 2.27
N GLN A 98 6.96 6.63 1.77
CA GLN A 98 6.75 6.82 0.35
C GLN A 98 8.00 7.41 -0.34
N TRP A 99 8.55 8.48 0.24
CA TRP A 99 9.78 9.09 -0.26
C TRP A 99 10.96 8.12 -0.26
N TYR A 100 11.16 7.38 0.83
CA TYR A 100 12.26 6.44 0.99
C TYR A 100 12.20 5.28 0.00
N THR A 101 11.00 4.73 -0.20
CA THR A 101 10.80 3.54 -1.04
C THR A 101 10.58 3.88 -2.51
N GLY A 102 10.07 5.07 -2.83
CA GLY A 102 9.65 5.47 -4.17
C GLY A 102 8.41 4.74 -4.69
N TYR A 103 7.70 4.00 -3.83
CA TYR A 103 6.48 3.29 -4.23
C TYR A 103 5.25 4.20 -4.19
N ALA A 104 4.27 3.91 -5.04
CA ALA A 104 2.96 4.55 -4.95
C ALA A 104 2.25 4.12 -3.65
N PHE A 105 1.42 5.00 -3.08
CA PHE A 105 0.71 4.75 -1.82
C PHE A 105 -0.20 3.51 -1.88
N GLU A 106 -0.83 3.26 -3.04
CA GLU A 106 -1.62 2.04 -3.27
C GLU A 106 -0.78 0.78 -3.08
N LYS A 107 0.45 0.75 -3.61
CA LYS A 107 1.35 -0.40 -3.45
C LYS A 107 1.82 -0.59 -2.02
N ILE A 108 2.08 0.50 -1.30
CA ILE A 108 2.46 0.45 0.11
C ILE A 108 1.34 -0.22 0.91
N ARG A 109 0.08 0.22 0.69
CA ARG A 109 -1.12 -0.41 1.29
C ARG A 109 -1.25 -1.88 0.89
N ASP A 110 -1.16 -2.19 -0.41
CA ASP A 110 -1.36 -3.55 -0.94
C ASP A 110 -0.30 -4.54 -0.42
N TRP A 111 0.84 -4.05 0.05
CA TRP A 111 1.88 -4.84 0.70
C TRP A 111 1.79 -4.81 2.24
N GLY A 112 0.58 -4.56 2.77
CA GLY A 112 0.27 -4.70 4.18
C GLY A 112 0.55 -3.50 5.06
N VAL A 113 1.02 -2.38 4.50
CA VAL A 113 1.25 -1.13 5.25
C VAL A 113 0.12 -0.15 4.95
N ASP A 114 -1.08 -0.46 5.46
CA ASP A 114 -2.24 0.42 5.42
C ASP A 114 -2.22 1.42 6.59
N ILE A 115 -3.21 2.32 6.61
CA ILE A 115 -3.28 3.35 7.65
C ILE A 115 -3.55 2.75 9.04
N GLY A 116 -4.31 1.66 9.13
CA GLY A 116 -4.58 0.96 10.38
C GLY A 116 -3.31 0.34 10.96
N TYR A 117 -2.49 -0.30 10.13
CA TYR A 117 -1.19 -0.82 10.52
C TYR A 117 -0.28 0.30 11.03
N ILE A 118 -0.16 1.42 10.29
CA ILE A 118 0.69 2.55 10.72
C ILE A 118 0.20 3.10 12.07
N LEU A 119 -1.11 3.28 12.25
CA LEU A 119 -1.68 3.75 13.51
C LEU A 119 -1.41 2.78 14.67
N SER A 120 -1.41 1.47 14.43
CA SER A 120 -1.07 0.46 15.45
C SER A 120 0.37 0.57 15.96
N LEU A 121 1.26 1.12 15.15
CA LEU A 121 2.67 1.34 15.48
C LEU A 121 2.91 2.65 16.27
N TYR A 122 1.95 3.57 16.27
CA TYR A 122 2.07 4.87 16.92
C TYR A 122 2.56 4.80 18.37
N PRO A 123 1.99 3.96 19.27
CA PRO A 123 2.40 3.91 20.67
C PRO A 123 3.88 3.58 20.85
N THR A 124 4.47 2.83 19.92
CA THR A 124 5.86 2.35 20.00
C THR A 124 6.84 3.30 19.32
N TYR A 125 6.42 3.92 18.21
CA TYR A 125 7.38 4.60 17.32
C TYR A 125 7.23 6.13 17.28
N HIS A 126 6.21 6.74 17.87
CA HIS A 126 5.99 8.18 17.76
C HIS A 126 7.08 9.05 18.40
N GLU A 127 7.81 8.52 19.38
CA GLU A 127 8.97 9.17 20.02
C GLU A 127 10.31 8.60 19.52
N ALA A 128 10.29 7.57 18.69
CA ALA A 128 11.50 6.93 18.17
C ALA A 128 12.00 7.65 16.90
N ASP A 129 13.27 7.39 16.55
CA ASP A 129 13.79 7.80 15.26
C ASP A 129 12.96 7.18 14.12
N ILE A 130 12.63 7.96 13.12
CA ILE A 130 11.78 7.54 11.98
C ILE A 130 12.34 6.32 11.26
N THR A 131 13.66 6.14 11.28
CA THR A 131 14.32 5.00 10.62
C THR A 131 13.84 3.65 11.17
N LYS A 132 13.50 3.56 12.46
CA LYS A 132 12.95 2.34 13.07
C LYS A 132 11.57 1.99 12.53
N PHE A 133 10.72 2.99 12.32
CA PHE A 133 9.44 2.78 11.64
C PHE A 133 9.67 2.29 10.20
N ILE A 134 10.62 2.90 9.46
CA ILE A 134 10.93 2.52 8.09
C ILE A 134 11.43 1.07 8.01
N GLU A 135 12.33 0.66 8.90
CA GLU A 135 12.81 -0.73 8.98
C GLU A 135 11.64 -1.71 9.18
N THR A 136 10.75 -1.40 10.13
CA THR A 136 9.59 -2.24 10.44
C THR A 136 8.60 -2.29 9.27
N ALA A 137 8.27 -1.15 8.67
CA ALA A 137 7.36 -1.07 7.55
C ALA A 137 7.90 -1.77 6.29
N THR A 138 9.19 -1.61 6.00
CA THR A 138 9.83 -2.28 4.84
C THR A 138 9.92 -3.79 5.05
N LEU A 139 10.20 -4.27 6.25
CA LEU A 139 10.15 -5.70 6.57
C LEU A 139 8.75 -6.28 6.34
N MET A 140 7.70 -5.60 6.81
CA MET A 140 6.31 -6.02 6.56
C MET A 140 6.01 -6.10 5.07
N MET A 141 6.40 -5.09 4.31
CA MET A 141 6.20 -5.07 2.86
C MET A 141 6.95 -6.23 2.16
N ASP A 142 8.15 -6.54 2.58
CA ASP A 142 8.95 -7.62 1.99
C ASP A 142 8.40 -9.00 2.36
N GLU A 143 7.96 -9.21 3.59
CA GLU A 143 7.26 -10.42 4.00
C GLU A 143 5.96 -10.63 3.20
N PHE A 144 5.22 -9.55 2.94
CA PHE A 144 4.00 -9.62 2.14
C PHE A 144 4.31 -9.97 0.68
N LYS A 145 5.31 -9.34 0.10
CA LYS A 145 5.79 -9.65 -1.26
C LYS A 145 6.24 -11.11 -1.37
N ASP A 146 6.96 -11.61 -0.38
CA ASP A 146 7.45 -12.99 -0.38
C ASP A 146 6.31 -14.01 -0.23
N ARG A 147 5.30 -13.70 0.59
CA ARG A 147 4.07 -14.51 0.69
C ARG A 147 3.32 -14.55 -0.64
N SER A 148 3.09 -13.41 -1.24
CA SER A 148 2.41 -13.30 -2.54
C SER A 148 3.21 -13.96 -3.67
N ARG A 149 4.52 -13.79 -3.70
CA ARG A 149 5.40 -14.38 -4.71
C ARG A 149 5.42 -15.91 -4.69
N ASN A 150 5.24 -16.49 -3.53
CA ASN A 150 5.32 -17.94 -3.32
C ASN A 150 3.96 -18.62 -3.17
N SER A 151 2.84 -17.89 -3.40
CA SER A 151 1.48 -18.45 -3.20
C SER A 151 1.24 -19.71 -4.02
N LEU A 152 1.57 -19.70 -5.31
CA LEU A 152 1.45 -20.88 -6.17
C LEU A 152 2.29 -22.05 -5.67
N LYS A 153 3.55 -21.82 -5.32
CA LYS A 153 4.46 -22.83 -4.79
C LYS A 153 3.92 -23.39 -3.49
N ARG A 154 3.49 -22.54 -2.56
CA ARG A 154 2.93 -22.93 -1.27
C ARG A 154 1.68 -23.81 -1.42
N GLN A 155 0.74 -23.41 -2.29
CA GLN A 155 -0.46 -24.18 -2.58
C GLN A 155 -0.14 -25.54 -3.22
N ARG A 156 0.83 -25.58 -4.14
CA ARG A 156 1.29 -26.83 -4.76
C ARG A 156 1.91 -27.78 -3.73
N GLU A 157 2.80 -27.28 -2.89
CA GLU A 157 3.46 -28.07 -1.85
C GLU A 157 2.46 -28.57 -0.80
N SER A 158 1.50 -27.74 -0.40
CA SER A 158 0.40 -28.14 0.49
C SER A 158 -0.48 -29.24 -0.13
N ALA A 159 -0.66 -29.23 -1.46
CA ALA A 159 -1.34 -30.28 -2.19
C ALA A 159 -0.48 -31.55 -2.43
N GLY A 160 0.78 -31.56 -1.98
CA GLY A 160 1.72 -32.66 -2.15
C GLY A 160 2.15 -32.91 -3.60
N LEU A 161 2.07 -31.88 -4.47
CA LEU A 161 2.32 -32.02 -5.89
C LEU A 161 3.74 -31.54 -6.28
N THR A 162 4.36 -32.26 -7.21
CA THR A 162 5.51 -31.74 -7.95
C THR A 162 5.07 -30.73 -9.01
N GLN A 163 5.97 -29.88 -9.49
CA GLN A 163 5.69 -28.95 -10.59
C GLN A 163 5.20 -29.68 -11.86
N GLN A 164 5.75 -30.87 -12.14
CA GLN A 164 5.34 -31.69 -13.28
C GLN A 164 3.93 -32.22 -13.12
N GLU A 165 3.57 -32.68 -11.93
CA GLU A 165 2.21 -33.16 -11.63
C GLU A 165 1.18 -32.03 -11.71
N LEU A 166 1.52 -30.83 -11.19
CA LEU A 166 0.68 -29.66 -11.34
C LEU A 166 0.51 -29.28 -12.83
N ALA A 167 1.57 -29.31 -13.62
CA ALA A 167 1.49 -29.06 -15.06
C ALA A 167 0.55 -30.04 -15.76
N ARG A 168 0.66 -31.33 -15.44
CA ARG A 168 -0.21 -32.37 -16.00
C ARG A 168 -1.68 -32.21 -15.58
N ARG A 169 -1.95 -31.89 -14.29
CA ARG A 169 -3.31 -31.72 -13.77
C ARG A 169 -4.00 -30.46 -14.28
N SER A 170 -3.26 -29.37 -14.30
CA SER A 170 -3.80 -28.07 -14.72
C SER A 170 -3.84 -27.87 -16.24
N GLY A 171 -3.01 -28.60 -16.98
CA GLY A 171 -2.78 -28.34 -18.41
C GLY A 171 -1.99 -27.05 -18.69
N VAL A 172 -1.43 -26.42 -17.66
CA VAL A 172 -0.53 -25.28 -17.81
C VAL A 172 0.90 -25.78 -18.06
N LYS A 173 1.61 -25.18 -19.02
CA LYS A 173 2.96 -25.61 -19.37
C LYS A 173 3.90 -25.53 -18.15
N LEU A 174 4.69 -26.58 -17.94
CA LEU A 174 5.67 -26.67 -16.84
C LEU A 174 6.55 -25.42 -16.74
N ARG A 175 7.04 -24.93 -17.88
CA ARG A 175 7.87 -23.72 -17.95
C ARG A 175 7.16 -22.49 -17.36
N MET A 176 5.86 -22.39 -17.54
CA MET A 176 5.07 -21.28 -16.97
C MET A 176 4.96 -21.39 -15.45
N ILE A 177 4.69 -22.61 -14.94
CA ILE A 177 4.64 -22.87 -13.50
C ILE A 177 6.01 -22.54 -12.87
N GLN A 178 7.09 -22.98 -13.48
CA GLN A 178 8.45 -22.65 -13.04
C GLN A 178 8.71 -21.14 -13.04
N ALA A 179 8.28 -20.44 -14.11
CA ALA A 179 8.45 -19.00 -14.20
C ALA A 179 7.67 -18.24 -13.11
N TYR A 180 6.46 -18.68 -12.77
CA TYR A 180 5.66 -18.11 -11.68
C TYR A 180 6.30 -18.40 -10.32
N GLU A 181 6.67 -19.64 -10.03
CA GLU A 181 7.28 -20.02 -8.75
C GLU A 181 8.68 -19.44 -8.52
N GLN A 182 9.41 -19.14 -9.59
CA GLN A 182 10.74 -18.50 -9.55
C GLN A 182 10.66 -16.97 -9.68
N ASN A 183 9.45 -16.41 -9.75
CA ASN A 183 9.20 -14.97 -9.90
C ASN A 183 9.78 -14.32 -11.17
N TYR A 184 10.09 -15.11 -12.20
CA TYR A 184 10.41 -14.59 -13.52
C TYR A 184 9.18 -13.99 -14.22
N GLN A 185 7.99 -14.45 -13.85
CA GLN A 185 6.73 -13.89 -14.29
C GLN A 185 5.76 -13.75 -13.11
N ASP A 186 5.07 -12.63 -13.09
CA ASP A 186 4.05 -12.32 -12.09
C ASP A 186 2.74 -13.06 -12.44
N ILE A 187 2.27 -13.94 -11.54
CA ILE A 187 1.06 -14.71 -11.74
C ILE A 187 -0.20 -13.82 -11.82
N SER A 188 -0.17 -12.63 -11.19
CA SER A 188 -1.29 -11.68 -11.25
C SER A 188 -1.51 -11.11 -12.66
N LYS A 189 -0.48 -11.15 -13.50
CA LYS A 189 -0.50 -10.73 -14.91
C LYS A 189 -0.67 -11.90 -15.88
N ALA A 190 -0.91 -13.10 -15.35
CA ALA A 190 -1.13 -14.28 -16.16
C ALA A 190 -2.50 -14.23 -16.86
N GLU A 191 -2.62 -14.98 -17.94
CA GLU A 191 -3.91 -15.21 -18.58
C GLU A 191 -4.90 -15.80 -17.57
N VAL A 192 -6.07 -15.20 -17.40
CA VAL A 192 -7.09 -15.58 -16.42
C VAL A 192 -7.44 -17.08 -16.54
N GLY A 193 -7.51 -17.61 -17.76
CA GLY A 193 -7.74 -19.03 -18.02
C GLY A 193 -6.67 -19.94 -17.40
N SER A 194 -5.41 -19.50 -17.36
CA SER A 194 -4.30 -20.24 -16.75
C SER A 194 -4.41 -20.25 -15.23
N VAL A 195 -4.74 -19.10 -14.62
CA VAL A 195 -4.92 -18.98 -13.16
C VAL A 195 -6.07 -19.86 -12.68
N ILE A 196 -7.22 -19.84 -13.38
CA ILE A 196 -8.37 -20.69 -13.07
C ILE A 196 -8.02 -22.18 -13.15
N LYS A 197 -7.25 -22.60 -14.16
CA LYS A 197 -6.80 -23.99 -14.29
C LYS A 197 -5.89 -24.42 -13.14
N LEU A 198 -4.98 -23.56 -12.72
CA LEU A 198 -4.10 -23.80 -11.57
C LEU A 198 -4.91 -23.91 -10.27
N ALA A 199 -5.82 -22.96 -10.01
CA ALA A 199 -6.68 -22.96 -8.84
C ALA A 199 -7.53 -24.25 -8.74
N LYS A 200 -8.14 -24.66 -9.85
CA LYS A 200 -8.89 -25.94 -9.92
C LYS A 200 -8.02 -27.16 -9.65
N ALA A 201 -6.81 -27.21 -10.23
CA ALA A 201 -5.89 -28.33 -10.05
C ALA A 201 -5.36 -28.45 -8.60
N LEU A 202 -5.33 -27.32 -7.88
CA LEU A 202 -4.88 -27.21 -6.50
C LEU A 202 -6.04 -27.25 -5.48
N SER A 203 -7.29 -27.24 -5.95
CA SER A 203 -8.50 -27.20 -5.11
C SER A 203 -8.53 -25.97 -4.17
N CYS A 204 -8.03 -24.83 -4.66
CA CYS A 204 -8.02 -23.55 -3.96
C CYS A 204 -8.76 -22.47 -4.77
N SER A 205 -8.98 -21.30 -4.17
CA SER A 205 -9.55 -20.16 -4.88
C SER A 205 -8.51 -19.47 -5.78
N VAL A 206 -8.97 -18.64 -6.70
CA VAL A 206 -8.07 -17.80 -7.52
C VAL A 206 -7.35 -16.80 -6.62
N GLU A 207 -8.06 -16.28 -5.64
CA GLU A 207 -7.56 -15.33 -4.65
C GLU A 207 -6.38 -15.91 -3.85
N ASP A 208 -6.42 -17.19 -3.49
CA ASP A 208 -5.33 -17.89 -2.79
C ASP A 208 -4.03 -17.98 -3.60
N LEU A 209 -4.13 -17.85 -4.92
CA LEU A 209 -2.98 -17.83 -5.81
C LEU A 209 -2.45 -16.42 -6.07
N LEU A 210 -3.29 -15.39 -5.88
CA LEU A 210 -2.98 -13.99 -6.14
C LEU A 210 -2.64 -13.20 -4.85
N ALA A 211 -2.89 -13.83 -3.67
CA ALA A 211 -2.66 -13.24 -2.35
C ALA A 211 -1.18 -13.25 -1.93
#